data_ea595061fb23b0adcbd68edb6bc1fdda
#
_entry.id   ea595061fb23b0adcbd68edb6bc1fdda
#
_cell.length_a   1.000
_cell.length_b   1.000
_cell.length_c   1.000
_cell.angle_alpha   90.00
_cell.angle_beta   90.00
_cell.angle_gamma   90.00
#
_symmetry.space_group_name_H-M   'P 1'
#
loop_
_entity.id
_entity.type
_entity.pdbx_description
1 polymer ?
#
loop_
_entity_poly.entity_id
_entity_poly.type
_entity_poly.pdbx_seq_one_letter_code
_entity_poly.pdbx_strand_id
1 'polypeptide(L)'
;MKNTVLASLLVLAAFPAFAERADREKPISLEANRINVDDVKKVQVYEGNVVLTQGTMVIRSDRIVVTQDSDGFQRGVAYAGPGGLARFKQKREGKDEYIEGEGERIEYDARTEITEFFVRAWVRSGLDEVKGNYISYDSLHEKYHVTS
;
A
#
# COMPACT_ATOMS: atom_id res chain seq x y z
N MET A 1 6.46 47.63 13.87
CA MET A 1 5.88 47.37 13.23
C MET A 1 6.17 46.41 12.35
N LYS A 2 6.36 46.11 11.76
CA LYS A 2 6.71 45.37 10.88
C LYS A 2 7.36 44.19 11.14
N ASN A 3 7.63 43.80 12.09
CA ASN A 3 8.43 42.75 12.34
C ASN A 3 7.76 41.54 12.71
N THR A 4 6.56 41.46 12.73
CA THR A 4 5.95 40.34 13.33
C THR A 4 5.76 39.18 12.45
N VAL A 5 6.15 39.27 11.25
CA VAL A 5 5.79 38.23 10.37
C VAL A 5 6.57 36.99 10.37
N LEU A 6 7.69 36.99 10.98
CA LEU A 6 8.58 35.93 10.81
C LEU A 6 8.34 34.63 11.50
N ALA A 7 7.64 34.65 12.54
CA ALA A 7 7.59 33.48 13.40
C ALA A 7 6.95 32.27 12.79
N SER A 8 6.10 32.44 11.84
CA SER A 8 5.32 31.32 11.39
C SER A 8 6.06 30.34 10.52
N LEU A 9 7.21 30.73 10.02
CA LEU A 9 7.87 29.87 9.10
C LEU A 9 8.53 28.67 9.67
N LEU A 10 8.85 28.73 10.90
CA LEU A 10 9.65 27.67 11.47
C LEU A 10 8.94 26.37 11.62
N VAL A 11 7.64 26.42 11.76
CA VAL A 11 6.91 25.23 12.06
C VAL A 11 6.96 24.20 10.95
N LEU A 12 7.07 24.67 9.75
CA LEU A 12 7.00 23.74 8.63
C LEU A 12 8.18 22.81 8.53
N ALA A 13 9.28 23.19 9.06
CA ALA A 13 10.46 22.36 8.96
C ALA A 13 10.44 21.19 9.90
N ALA A 14 9.49 21.14 10.79
CA ALA A 14 9.55 20.18 11.86
C ALA A 14 9.15 18.76 11.46
N PHE A 15 8.53 18.55 10.28
CA PHE A 15 7.93 17.27 10.03
C PHE A 15 8.34 16.53 8.78
N PRO A 16 9.48 16.78 8.17
CA PRO A 16 9.80 16.03 6.96
C PRO A 16 10.07 14.55 7.24
N ALA A 17 10.47 14.24 8.45
CA ALA A 17 10.84 12.88 8.78
C ALA A 17 9.65 11.94 8.86
N PHE A 18 8.44 12.47 8.89
CA PHE A 18 7.27 11.63 9.01
C PHE A 18 6.51 11.49 7.69
N ALA A 19 7.12 11.86 6.59
CA ALA A 19 6.42 11.86 5.32
C ALA A 19 5.93 10.47 4.92
N GLU A 20 6.75 9.43 5.12
CA GLU A 20 6.36 8.09 4.71
C GLU A 20 5.35 7.48 5.67
N ARG A 21 5.45 7.79 6.94
CA ARG A 21 4.48 7.29 7.90
C ARG A 21 3.09 7.83 7.62
N ALA A 22 3.01 8.96 6.98
CA ALA A 22 1.73 9.56 6.65
C ALA A 22 1.07 8.95 5.41
N ASP A 23 1.66 7.92 4.78
CA ASP A 23 1.04 7.27 3.62
C ASP A 23 -0.39 6.86 3.93
N ARG A 24 -0.65 6.32 5.11
CA ARG A 24 -1.99 5.85 5.44
C ARG A 24 -3.01 6.97 5.51
N GLU A 25 -2.57 8.21 5.62
CA GLU A 25 -3.48 9.36 5.66
C GLU A 25 -3.69 9.97 4.29
N LYS A 26 -2.98 9.47 3.28
CA LYS A 26 -3.19 9.93 1.92
C LYS A 26 -4.41 9.25 1.32
N PRO A 27 -5.05 9.89 0.37
CA PRO A 27 -6.18 9.25 -0.30
C PRO A 27 -5.70 8.04 -1.09
N ILE A 28 -6.59 7.05 -1.22
CA ILE A 28 -6.32 5.89 -2.04
C ILE A 28 -6.84 6.19 -3.44
N SER A 29 -5.99 5.95 -4.43
CA SER A 29 -6.31 6.15 -5.83
C SER A 29 -6.25 4.80 -6.53
N LEU A 30 -7.21 4.53 -7.40
CA LEU A 30 -7.28 3.29 -8.17
C LEU A 30 -7.52 3.60 -9.63
N GLU A 31 -6.71 2.97 -10.50
CA GLU A 31 -6.87 3.07 -11.94
C GLU A 31 -6.98 1.67 -12.52
N ALA A 32 -7.80 1.51 -13.54
CA ALA A 32 -8.01 0.21 -14.17
C ALA A 32 -8.64 0.41 -15.54
N ASN A 33 -8.63 -0.65 -16.34
CA ASN A 33 -9.31 -0.59 -17.62
C ASN A 33 -10.83 -0.72 -17.46
N ARG A 34 -11.27 -1.40 -16.40
CA ARG A 34 -12.69 -1.63 -16.17
C ARG A 34 -12.96 -1.64 -14.66
N ILE A 35 -14.08 -1.04 -14.27
CA ILE A 35 -14.47 -0.95 -12.86
C ILE A 35 -15.94 -1.32 -12.76
N ASN A 36 -16.26 -2.20 -11.81
CA ASN A 36 -17.65 -2.53 -11.44
C ASN A 36 -17.86 -2.18 -9.99
N VAL A 37 -18.92 -1.46 -9.69
CA VAL A 37 -19.22 -0.98 -8.35
C VAL A 37 -20.56 -1.57 -7.90
N ASP A 38 -20.56 -2.16 -6.72
CA ASP A 38 -21.78 -2.62 -6.07
C ASP A 38 -21.95 -1.82 -4.78
N ASP A 39 -22.78 -0.78 -4.85
CA ASP A 39 -22.97 0.12 -3.71
C ASP A 39 -23.72 -0.52 -2.55
N VAL A 40 -24.50 -1.54 -2.84
CA VAL A 40 -25.26 -2.22 -1.79
C VAL A 40 -24.32 -3.07 -0.96
N LYS A 41 -23.45 -3.84 -1.62
CA LYS A 41 -22.51 -4.70 -0.93
C LYS A 41 -21.23 -3.98 -0.53
N LYS A 42 -21.05 -2.75 -0.97
CA LYS A 42 -19.84 -1.96 -0.71
C LYS A 42 -18.60 -2.64 -1.23
N VAL A 43 -18.70 -3.20 -2.43
CA VAL A 43 -17.60 -3.90 -3.10
C VAL A 43 -17.37 -3.27 -4.47
N GLN A 44 -16.10 -3.08 -4.81
CA GLN A 44 -15.70 -2.59 -6.12
C GLN A 44 -14.71 -3.56 -6.73
N VAL A 45 -14.84 -3.86 -8.00
CA VAL A 45 -13.94 -4.76 -8.71
C VAL A 45 -13.26 -3.98 -9.83
N TYR A 46 -11.94 -3.96 -9.80
CA TYR A 46 -11.11 -3.27 -10.77
C TYR A 46 -10.39 -4.31 -11.59
N GLU A 47 -10.43 -4.19 -12.91
CA GLU A 47 -9.83 -5.20 -13.80
C GLU A 47 -9.04 -4.56 -14.93
N GLY A 48 -7.91 -5.17 -15.24
CA GLY A 48 -7.03 -4.77 -16.34
C GLY A 48 -6.07 -3.66 -15.95
N ASN A 49 -4.79 -3.97 -15.87
CA ASN A 49 -3.73 -3.01 -15.55
C ASN A 49 -4.08 -2.17 -14.32
N VAL A 50 -4.45 -2.84 -13.24
CA VAL A 50 -4.91 -2.15 -12.04
C VAL A 50 -3.74 -1.60 -11.25
N VAL A 51 -3.85 -0.35 -10.82
CA VAL A 51 -2.86 0.31 -9.98
C VAL A 51 -3.58 0.94 -8.81
N LEU A 52 -3.23 0.51 -7.60
CA LEU A 52 -3.70 1.12 -6.36
C LEU A 52 -2.54 1.89 -5.76
N THR A 53 -2.77 3.14 -5.42
CA THR A 53 -1.75 4.01 -4.85
C THR A 53 -2.25 4.66 -3.57
N GLN A 54 -1.41 4.67 -2.55
CA GLN A 54 -1.66 5.45 -1.34
C GLN A 54 -0.32 6.00 -0.87
N GLY A 55 -0.07 7.29 -1.08
CA GLY A 55 1.23 7.86 -0.79
C GLY A 55 2.31 7.17 -1.62
N THR A 56 3.32 6.62 -0.94
CA THR A 56 4.40 5.91 -1.64
C THR A 56 4.06 4.45 -1.91
N MET A 57 2.97 3.94 -1.33
CA MET A 57 2.57 2.54 -1.55
C MET A 57 1.90 2.40 -2.91
N VAL A 58 2.35 1.41 -3.68
CA VAL A 58 1.78 1.08 -4.98
C VAL A 58 1.55 -0.42 -5.05
N ILE A 59 0.35 -0.83 -5.42
CA ILE A 59 0.02 -2.23 -5.70
C ILE A 59 -0.46 -2.33 -7.13
N ARG A 60 0.13 -3.25 -7.90
CA ARG A 60 -0.21 -3.47 -9.31
C ARG A 60 -0.64 -4.90 -9.53
N SER A 61 -1.71 -5.10 -10.26
CA SER A 61 -2.16 -6.45 -10.59
C SER A 61 -3.17 -6.41 -11.73
N ASP A 62 -3.63 -7.58 -12.14
CA ASP A 62 -4.64 -7.67 -13.20
C ASP A 62 -6.05 -7.47 -12.65
N ARG A 63 -6.24 -7.66 -11.34
CA ARG A 63 -7.55 -7.52 -10.74
C ARG A 63 -7.39 -7.16 -9.27
N ILE A 64 -8.13 -6.17 -8.81
CA ILE A 64 -8.18 -5.82 -7.39
C ILE A 64 -9.64 -5.72 -6.97
N VAL A 65 -9.98 -6.39 -5.87
CA VAL A 65 -11.30 -6.30 -5.26
C VAL A 65 -11.18 -5.45 -4.01
N VAL A 66 -11.96 -4.38 -3.95
CA VAL A 66 -11.94 -3.43 -2.85
C VAL A 66 -13.22 -3.55 -2.05
N THR A 67 -13.09 -3.65 -0.74
CA THR A 67 -14.21 -3.63 0.18
C THR A 67 -14.17 -2.30 0.94
N GLN A 68 -15.33 -1.67 1.07
CA GLN A 68 -15.43 -0.39 1.77
C GLN A 68 -16.33 -0.52 2.98
N ASP A 69 -16.16 0.38 3.94
CA ASP A 69 -17.10 0.55 5.04
C ASP A 69 -17.59 2.01 4.99
N SER A 70 -18.26 2.46 6.05
CA SER A 70 -18.81 3.81 6.08
C SER A 70 -17.73 4.89 6.00
N ASP A 71 -16.50 4.56 6.33
CA ASP A 71 -15.40 5.50 6.29
C ASP A 71 -14.60 5.44 4.98
N GLY A 72 -15.01 4.59 4.05
CA GLY A 72 -14.35 4.47 2.76
C GLY A 72 -13.58 3.16 2.62
N PHE A 73 -12.41 3.21 1.99
CA PHE A 73 -11.60 2.01 1.71
C PHE A 73 -11.27 1.28 3.00
N GLN A 74 -11.48 -0.02 3.02
CA GLN A 74 -11.15 -0.84 4.13
C GLN A 74 -10.08 -1.87 3.76
N ARG A 75 -10.26 -2.57 2.65
CA ARG A 75 -9.40 -3.69 2.29
C ARG A 75 -9.36 -3.85 0.78
N GLY A 76 -8.18 -4.20 0.28
CA GLY A 76 -8.01 -4.51 -1.13
C GLY A 76 -7.34 -5.85 -1.28
N VAL A 77 -7.79 -6.64 -2.25
CA VAL A 77 -7.20 -7.94 -2.56
C VAL A 77 -6.80 -7.92 -4.03
N ALA A 78 -5.50 -8.05 -4.28
CA ALA A 78 -4.95 -8.03 -5.62
C ALA A 78 -4.62 -9.45 -6.07
N TYR A 79 -4.96 -9.78 -7.29
CA TYR A 79 -4.83 -11.14 -7.84
C TYR A 79 -3.93 -11.14 -9.05
N ALA A 80 -3.09 -12.18 -9.15
CA ALA A 80 -2.31 -12.43 -10.34
C ALA A 80 -3.24 -12.74 -11.52
N GLY A 81 -2.74 -12.56 -12.71
CA GLY A 81 -3.46 -12.85 -13.95
C GLY A 81 -2.49 -12.92 -15.13
N PRO A 82 -2.99 -12.71 -16.35
CA PRO A 82 -2.14 -12.82 -17.53
C PRO A 82 -0.93 -11.90 -17.52
N GLY A 83 -1.03 -10.75 -16.82
CA GLY A 83 0.09 -9.81 -16.72
C GLY A 83 1.14 -10.21 -15.70
N GLY A 84 0.95 -11.30 -14.95
CA GLY A 84 1.92 -11.80 -13.98
C GLY A 84 1.40 -11.75 -12.56
N LEU A 85 2.34 -11.87 -11.63
CA LEU A 85 2.00 -11.83 -10.20
C LEU A 85 1.57 -10.43 -9.78
N ALA A 86 0.82 -10.36 -8.69
CA ALA A 86 0.53 -9.07 -8.06
C ALA A 86 1.81 -8.52 -7.45
N ARG A 87 2.01 -7.21 -7.51
CA ARG A 87 3.24 -6.54 -7.07
C ARG A 87 2.95 -5.43 -6.09
N PHE A 88 3.87 -5.28 -5.15
CA PHE A 88 3.78 -4.28 -4.08
C PHE A 88 5.09 -3.52 -3.98
N LYS A 89 5.00 -2.20 -3.73
CA LYS A 89 6.17 -1.38 -3.47
C LYS A 89 5.77 -0.28 -2.50
N GLN A 90 6.61 0.00 -1.51
CA GLN A 90 6.37 1.07 -0.55
C GLN A 90 7.70 1.58 -0.01
N LYS A 91 7.82 2.89 0.15
CA LYS A 91 9.03 3.46 0.72
C LYS A 91 9.03 3.24 2.23
N ARG A 92 10.18 2.86 2.77
CA ARG A 92 10.33 2.69 4.21
C ARG A 92 10.36 4.06 4.89
N GLU A 93 9.75 4.12 6.04
CA GLU A 93 9.67 5.36 6.78
C GLU A 93 11.07 5.88 7.16
N GLY A 94 11.33 7.14 6.83
CA GLY A 94 12.59 7.77 7.22
C GLY A 94 13.83 7.25 6.52
N LYS A 95 13.67 6.41 5.49
CA LYS A 95 14.79 5.81 4.78
C LYS A 95 14.62 5.96 3.29
N ASP A 96 15.75 5.97 2.57
CA ASP A 96 15.72 6.04 1.13
C ASP A 96 15.77 4.63 0.56
N GLU A 97 14.92 3.76 1.08
CA GLU A 97 14.82 2.37 0.66
C GLU A 97 13.37 2.01 0.46
N TYR A 98 13.13 1.03 -0.38
CA TYR A 98 11.78 0.54 -0.66
C TYR A 98 11.65 -0.91 -0.23
N ILE A 99 10.43 -1.25 0.20
CA ILE A 99 10.01 -2.64 0.35
C ILE A 99 9.34 -2.99 -0.97
N GLU A 100 9.71 -4.13 -1.55
CA GLU A 100 9.07 -4.64 -2.77
C GLU A 100 8.67 -6.08 -2.53
N GLY A 101 7.58 -6.49 -3.15
CA GLY A 101 7.13 -7.87 -3.01
C GLY A 101 6.20 -8.30 -4.13
N GLU A 102 5.99 -9.61 -4.21
CA GLU A 102 5.08 -10.22 -5.19
C GLU A 102 4.41 -11.44 -4.58
N GLY A 103 3.28 -11.80 -5.15
CA GLY A 103 2.58 -13.02 -4.82
C GLY A 103 1.44 -13.24 -5.79
N GLU A 104 0.88 -14.45 -5.77
CA GLU A 104 -0.31 -14.70 -6.58
C GLU A 104 -1.50 -13.93 -6.06
N ARG A 105 -1.49 -13.60 -4.78
CA ARG A 105 -2.51 -12.77 -4.17
C ARG A 105 -1.84 -11.88 -3.14
N ILE A 106 -2.20 -10.60 -3.13
CA ILE A 106 -1.74 -9.65 -2.12
C ILE A 106 -2.99 -9.05 -1.49
N GLU A 107 -3.05 -9.04 -0.15
CA GLU A 107 -4.15 -8.44 0.59
C GLU A 107 -3.61 -7.29 1.43
N TYR A 108 -4.24 -6.14 1.31
CA TYR A 108 -3.87 -4.96 2.09
C TYR A 108 -5.05 -4.52 2.94
N ASP A 109 -4.83 -4.38 4.25
CA ASP A 109 -5.84 -3.92 5.20
C ASP A 109 -5.44 -2.52 5.67
N ALA A 110 -6.28 -1.54 5.37
CA ALA A 110 -5.98 -0.14 5.67
C ALA A 110 -6.05 0.17 7.16
N ARG A 111 -6.76 -0.65 7.94
CA ARG A 111 -6.87 -0.39 9.37
C ARG A 111 -5.64 -0.85 10.12
N THR A 112 -5.11 -2.00 9.76
CA THR A 112 -3.96 -2.56 10.45
C THR A 112 -2.66 -2.19 9.77
N GLU A 113 -2.72 -1.76 8.51
CA GLU A 113 -1.55 -1.49 7.66
C GLU A 113 -0.70 -2.73 7.49
N ILE A 114 -1.35 -3.88 7.46
CA ILE A 114 -0.69 -5.15 7.19
C ILE A 114 -0.95 -5.54 5.75
N THR A 115 0.12 -5.91 5.06
CA THR A 115 0.06 -6.44 3.71
C THR A 115 0.45 -7.90 3.76
N GLU A 116 -0.37 -8.76 3.17
CA GLU A 116 -0.12 -10.19 3.15
C GLU A 116 0.09 -10.67 1.72
N PHE A 117 1.08 -11.53 1.55
CA PHE A 117 1.45 -12.06 0.24
C PHE A 117 1.25 -13.58 0.28
N PHE A 118 0.49 -14.09 -0.67
CA PHE A 118 0.11 -15.51 -0.69
C PHE A 118 0.59 -16.17 -1.97
N VAL A 119 1.24 -17.30 -1.82
CA VAL A 119 1.64 -18.22 -2.89
C VAL A 119 2.71 -17.63 -3.81
N ARG A 120 3.83 -18.30 -3.88
CA ARG A 120 5.01 -17.82 -4.61
C ARG A 120 5.38 -16.41 -4.16
N ALA A 121 5.34 -16.20 -2.85
CA ALA A 121 5.54 -14.90 -2.28
C ALA A 121 7.03 -14.61 -2.09
N TRP A 122 7.41 -13.37 -2.32
CA TRP A 122 8.72 -12.88 -1.89
C TRP A 122 8.60 -11.42 -1.52
N VAL A 123 9.48 -10.99 -0.60
CA VAL A 123 9.55 -9.60 -0.18
C VAL A 123 11.02 -9.24 -0.04
N ARG A 124 11.40 -8.08 -0.55
CA ARG A 124 12.77 -7.59 -0.49
C ARG A 124 12.81 -6.22 0.16
N SER A 125 13.78 -6.03 1.05
CA SER A 125 14.05 -4.75 1.67
C SER A 125 15.55 -4.51 1.52
N GLY A 126 15.91 -3.55 0.67
CA GLY A 126 17.32 -3.34 0.38
C GLY A 126 17.92 -4.56 -0.28
N LEU A 127 18.94 -5.14 0.37
CA LEU A 127 19.61 -6.34 -0.13
C LEU A 127 19.05 -7.62 0.45
N ASP A 128 18.15 -7.53 1.42
CA ASP A 128 17.60 -8.71 2.08
C ASP A 128 16.31 -9.15 1.40
N GLU A 129 16.22 -10.45 1.14
CA GLU A 129 15.04 -11.00 0.48
C GLU A 129 14.56 -12.24 1.20
N VAL A 130 13.24 -12.37 1.38
CA VAL A 130 12.62 -13.57 1.94
C VAL A 130 11.62 -14.12 0.95
N LYS A 131 11.45 -15.44 0.95
CA LYS A 131 10.52 -16.13 0.06
C LYS A 131 9.73 -17.16 0.86
N GLY A 132 8.51 -17.41 0.47
CA GLY A 132 7.70 -18.42 1.12
C GLY A 132 6.32 -18.51 0.48
N ASN A 133 5.47 -19.37 1.05
CA ASN A 133 4.09 -19.45 0.58
C ASN A 133 3.20 -18.38 1.21
N TYR A 134 3.64 -17.82 2.32
CA TYR A 134 2.90 -16.76 2.99
C TYR A 134 3.88 -15.81 3.65
N ILE A 135 3.72 -14.53 3.41
CA ILE A 135 4.51 -13.49 4.06
C ILE A 135 3.54 -12.41 4.49
N SER A 136 3.63 -11.97 5.76
CA SER A 136 2.92 -10.77 6.18
C SER A 136 3.94 -9.69 6.50
N TYR A 137 3.62 -8.46 6.10
CA TYR A 137 4.44 -7.29 6.38
C TYR A 137 3.58 -6.27 7.10
N ASP A 138 3.98 -5.94 8.33
CA ASP A 138 3.34 -4.91 9.14
C ASP A 138 4.12 -3.62 8.95
N SER A 139 3.62 -2.72 8.11
CA SER A 139 4.36 -1.51 7.78
C SER A 139 4.45 -0.54 8.96
N LEU A 140 3.48 -0.58 9.85
CA LEU A 140 3.49 0.31 11.01
C LEU A 140 4.62 -0.03 11.97
N HIS A 141 4.91 -1.32 12.17
CA HIS A 141 5.94 -1.77 13.07
C HIS A 141 7.16 -2.33 12.35
N GLU A 142 7.16 -2.34 11.02
CA GLU A 142 8.22 -2.89 10.16
C GLU A 142 8.59 -4.32 10.56
N LYS A 143 7.58 -5.14 10.72
CA LYS A 143 7.74 -6.56 11.09
C LYS A 143 7.30 -7.48 9.98
N TYR A 144 8.00 -8.60 9.87
CA TYR A 144 7.70 -9.62 8.87
C TYR A 144 7.40 -10.94 9.54
N HIS A 145 6.52 -11.71 8.94
CA HIS A 145 6.27 -13.10 9.33
C HIS A 145 6.22 -13.92 8.04
N VAL A 146 6.98 -15.02 8.01
CA VAL A 146 7.11 -15.85 6.82
C VAL A 146 6.80 -17.29 7.15
N THR A 147 5.98 -17.93 6.32
CA THR A 147 5.68 -19.36 6.44
C THR A 147 5.90 -20.00 5.08
N SER A 148 6.55 -21.12 5.04
CA SER A 148 6.77 -21.81 3.78
C SER A 148 5.72 -22.86 3.50
#